data_56497ff614f6df0e676628b5d3b79f7d
#
_entry.id   56497ff614f6df0e676628b5d3b79f7d
#
_cell.length_a   1.000
_cell.length_b   1.000
_cell.length_c   1.000
_cell.angle_alpha   90.00
_cell.angle_beta   90.00
_cell.angle_gamma   90.00
#
_symmetry.space_group_name_H-M   'P 1'
#
loop_
_entity.id
_entity.type
_entity.pdbx_description
1 polymer ?
#
loop_
_entity_poly.entity_id
_entity_poly.type
_entity_poly.pdbx_seq_one_letter_code
_entity_poly.pdbx_strand_id
1 'polypeptide(L)'
;MIKLSVRQTAIYQKRSIFPMQYGYFDLANKEYVITKPDTPAPWANYLGSPEYGAIISNQAAGYSFVKSGANGRISRYRFNSNMALPGRYIYLRDNDTSDYWSASWQPVGKPLDTYKSECRHGTAYTILSAEYAGIASEVTYYVPNGATHEVWRAKITNRSNTVRHLSAFGFVEFTNDNNYEQDQVNLQYTLFIT
;
A
#
# COMPACT_ATOMS: atom_id res chain seq x y z
N MET A 1 22.75 -13.88 40.04
CA MET A 1 21.71 -14.54 39.19
C MET A 1 20.39 -13.84 39.47
N ILE A 2 20.04 -12.85 38.66
CA ILE A 2 18.84 -12.03 38.86
C ILE A 2 17.74 -12.66 38.00
N LYS A 3 16.72 -13.19 38.65
CA LYS A 3 15.48 -13.65 38.00
C LYS A 3 14.69 -12.44 37.53
N LEU A 4 14.74 -12.12 36.26
CA LEU A 4 13.79 -11.23 35.62
C LEU A 4 12.46 -11.98 35.42
N SER A 5 11.50 -11.61 36.23
CA SER A 5 10.19 -12.24 36.33
C SER A 5 9.26 -11.79 35.19
N VAL A 6 8.45 -12.73 34.80
CA VAL A 6 7.40 -12.77 33.77
C VAL A 6 6.31 -11.68 33.98
N ARG A 7 6.67 -10.41 34.12
CA ARG A 7 5.69 -9.30 34.22
C ARG A 7 5.56 -8.41 32.97
N GLN A 8 6.35 -8.67 31.92
CA GLN A 8 6.30 -7.86 30.70
C GLN A 8 5.21 -8.27 29.71
N THR A 9 4.66 -9.48 29.82
CA THR A 9 3.62 -9.94 28.86
C THR A 9 2.22 -9.40 29.16
N ALA A 10 1.99 -8.89 30.39
CA ALA A 10 0.66 -8.42 30.81
C ALA A 10 0.35 -6.95 30.43
N ILE A 11 1.35 -6.18 29.99
CA ILE A 11 1.15 -4.73 29.72
C ILE A 11 0.54 -4.46 28.34
N TYR A 12 0.67 -5.39 27.40
CA TYR A 12 0.16 -5.23 26.04
C TYR A 12 -1.30 -5.69 25.84
N GLN A 13 -1.95 -6.27 26.85
CA GLN A 13 -3.36 -6.65 26.81
C GLN A 13 -4.32 -5.65 27.46
N LYS A 14 -3.92 -4.42 27.74
CA LYS A 14 -4.90 -3.39 28.08
C LYS A 14 -5.75 -3.10 26.86
N ARG A 15 -6.97 -3.65 26.83
CA ARG A 15 -8.04 -3.28 25.91
C ARG A 15 -8.05 -1.76 25.77
N SER A 16 -7.78 -1.23 24.59
CA SER A 16 -7.92 0.17 24.28
C SER A 16 -9.40 0.53 24.54
N ILE A 17 -9.60 1.58 25.30
CA ILE A 17 -10.93 2.12 25.64
C ILE A 17 -11.57 2.76 24.39
N PHE A 18 -10.90 2.76 23.25
CA PHE A 18 -11.38 3.34 22.00
C PHE A 18 -12.06 2.27 21.13
N PRO A 19 -13.32 2.48 20.73
CA PRO A 19 -14.11 1.49 19.98
C PRO A 19 -13.71 1.31 18.53
N MET A 20 -12.68 2.00 18.01
CA MET A 20 -12.20 1.87 16.64
C MET A 20 -10.79 1.28 16.61
N GLN A 21 -10.70 -0.03 16.51
CA GLN A 21 -9.45 -0.72 16.24
C GLN A 21 -9.32 -0.92 14.72
N TYR A 22 -8.31 -0.32 14.10
CA TYR A 22 -8.02 -0.44 12.67
C TYR A 22 -7.15 -1.65 12.34
N GLY A 23 -6.48 -2.24 13.32
CA GLY A 23 -5.58 -3.37 13.09
C GLY A 23 -5.00 -3.95 14.38
N TYR A 24 -4.09 -4.90 14.22
CA TYR A 24 -3.42 -5.62 15.32
C TYR A 24 -2.03 -6.11 14.88
N PHE A 25 -1.17 -6.44 15.87
CA PHE A 25 0.10 -7.10 15.62
C PHE A 25 -0.08 -8.62 15.51
N ASP A 26 0.27 -9.18 14.38
CA ASP A 26 0.45 -10.61 14.18
C ASP A 26 1.89 -10.99 14.53
N LEU A 27 2.10 -11.40 15.79
CA LEU A 27 3.43 -11.72 16.29
C LEU A 27 4.02 -12.97 15.66
N ALA A 28 3.19 -13.91 15.20
CA ALA A 28 3.65 -15.14 14.57
C ALA A 28 4.29 -14.87 13.21
N ASN A 29 3.70 -13.98 12.44
CA ASN A 29 4.18 -13.61 11.11
C ASN A 29 5.06 -12.35 11.14
N LYS A 30 5.20 -11.70 12.29
CA LYS A 30 5.91 -10.41 12.44
C LYS A 30 5.34 -9.32 11.53
N GLU A 31 4.03 -9.22 11.49
CA GLU A 31 3.28 -8.28 10.67
C GLU A 31 2.41 -7.36 11.52
N TYR A 32 2.15 -6.17 11.01
CA TYR A 32 1.04 -5.36 11.46
C TYR A 32 -0.10 -5.48 10.46
N VAL A 33 -1.23 -6.01 10.91
CA VAL A 33 -2.41 -6.27 10.09
C VAL A 33 -3.40 -5.12 10.25
N ILE A 34 -3.78 -4.48 9.15
CA ILE A 34 -4.76 -3.40 9.07
C ILE A 34 -6.01 -3.97 8.43
N THR A 35 -7.12 -3.99 9.18
CA THR A 35 -8.38 -4.61 8.76
C THR A 35 -9.40 -3.63 8.19
N LYS A 36 -9.11 -2.31 8.30
CA LYS A 36 -9.94 -1.23 7.76
C LYS A 36 -9.08 -0.31 6.94
N PRO A 37 -9.38 -0.10 5.66
CA PRO A 37 -8.53 0.73 4.79
C PRO A 37 -8.66 2.23 5.06
N ASP A 38 -9.77 2.67 5.66
CA ASP A 38 -10.11 4.06 5.98
C ASP A 38 -9.44 4.57 7.26
N THR A 39 -8.17 4.27 7.43
CA THR A 39 -7.36 4.77 8.56
C THR A 39 -7.34 6.31 8.59
N PRO A 40 -7.26 6.96 9.78
CA PRO A 40 -7.30 8.43 9.92
C PRO A 40 -6.17 9.15 9.18
N ALA A 41 -5.08 8.46 8.92
CA ALA A 41 -3.94 8.88 8.12
C ALA A 41 -3.37 7.66 7.39
N PRO A 42 -2.60 7.83 6.31
CA PRO A 42 -1.91 6.71 5.67
C PRO A 42 -0.95 6.03 6.64
N TRP A 43 -1.17 4.76 6.93
CA TRP A 43 -0.24 3.95 7.73
C TRP A 43 0.75 3.28 6.79
N ALA A 44 2.02 3.60 6.97
CA ALA A 44 3.04 3.29 5.98
C ALA A 44 4.08 2.29 6.47
N ASN A 45 4.60 1.52 5.53
CA ASN A 45 5.72 0.62 5.68
C ASN A 45 6.90 1.07 4.80
N TYR A 46 8.11 0.64 5.15
CA TYR A 46 9.30 0.82 4.35
C TYR A 46 9.64 -0.46 3.61
N LEU A 47 9.92 -0.31 2.32
CA LEU A 47 10.46 -1.38 1.47
C LEU A 47 11.85 -0.93 1.01
N GLY A 48 12.79 -1.85 0.88
CA GLY A 48 14.03 -1.42 0.30
C GLY A 48 15.25 -2.29 0.55
N SER A 49 16.29 -1.89 -0.14
CA SER A 49 17.69 -2.29 0.01
C SER A 49 18.52 -1.02 0.31
N PRO A 50 19.84 -1.14 0.55
CA PRO A 50 20.70 0.03 0.68
C PRO A 50 20.68 0.97 -0.53
N GLU A 51 20.44 0.42 -1.73
CA GLU A 51 20.48 1.14 -3.00
C GLU A 51 19.13 1.69 -3.45
N TYR A 52 18.02 1.09 -2.98
CA TYR A 52 16.67 1.43 -3.39
C TYR A 52 15.74 1.45 -2.19
N GLY A 53 15.06 2.55 -1.97
CA GLY A 53 14.07 2.71 -0.92
C GLY A 53 12.67 2.97 -1.47
N ALA A 54 11.67 2.51 -0.73
CA ALA A 54 10.29 2.83 -1.02
C ALA A 54 9.47 2.97 0.26
N ILE A 55 8.49 3.85 0.23
CA ILE A 55 7.46 3.98 1.27
C ILE A 55 6.13 3.59 0.65
N ILE A 56 5.37 2.73 1.32
CA ILE A 56 4.06 2.28 0.87
C ILE A 56 3.05 2.36 2.01
N SER A 57 1.89 2.94 1.76
CA SER A 57 0.80 2.99 2.73
C SER A 57 -0.10 1.75 2.65
N ASN A 58 -1.00 1.63 3.62
CA ASN A 58 -2.07 0.63 3.64
C ASN A 58 -3.07 0.74 2.46
N GLN A 59 -2.90 1.73 1.60
CA GLN A 59 -3.71 1.98 0.40
C GLN A 59 -2.87 2.02 -0.88
N ALA A 60 -1.63 1.48 -0.86
CA ALA A 60 -0.66 1.47 -1.95
C ALA A 60 -0.12 2.85 -2.37
N ALA A 61 -0.43 3.91 -1.63
CA ALA A 61 0.18 5.21 -1.85
C ALA A 61 1.63 5.24 -1.34
N GLY A 62 2.38 6.24 -1.79
CA GLY A 62 3.76 6.44 -1.41
C GLY A 62 4.67 6.63 -2.61
N TYR A 63 5.97 6.52 -2.40
CA TYR A 63 6.95 6.80 -3.43
C TYR A 63 8.21 5.94 -3.29
N SER A 64 8.98 5.89 -4.37
CA SER A 64 10.25 5.19 -4.45
C SER A 64 11.38 6.16 -4.74
N PHE A 65 12.56 5.82 -4.28
CA PHE A 65 13.75 6.65 -4.43
C PHE A 65 15.03 5.81 -4.45
N VAL A 66 16.08 6.36 -5.07
CA VAL A 66 17.47 5.91 -4.92
C VAL A 66 18.24 6.93 -4.10
N LYS A 67 19.15 6.52 -3.26
CA LYS A 67 19.94 7.36 -2.34
C LYS A 67 19.08 8.03 -1.26
N SER A 68 18.24 9.00 -1.61
CA SER A 68 17.37 9.68 -0.65
C SER A 68 16.06 10.14 -1.27
N GLY A 69 15.00 10.22 -0.45
CA GLY A 69 13.69 10.72 -0.89
C GLY A 69 13.68 12.20 -1.30
N ALA A 70 14.72 12.97 -0.95
CA ALA A 70 14.87 14.38 -1.36
C ALA A 70 15.58 14.53 -2.72
N ASN A 71 16.60 13.69 -2.99
CA ASN A 71 17.51 13.86 -4.12
C ASN A 71 17.69 12.58 -4.94
N GLY A 72 16.65 11.82 -5.13
CA GLY A 72 16.73 10.56 -5.89
C GLY A 72 15.37 9.94 -6.09
N ARG A 73 14.34 10.77 -6.09
CA ARG A 73 12.95 10.30 -6.22
C ARG A 73 12.71 9.73 -7.62
N ILE A 74 12.02 8.58 -7.65
CA ILE A 74 11.65 7.88 -8.87
C ILE A 74 10.17 8.10 -9.17
N SER A 75 9.32 7.91 -8.16
CA SER A 75 7.89 8.12 -8.32
C SER A 75 7.43 9.35 -7.55
N ARG A 76 6.43 10.03 -8.10
CA ARG A 76 5.87 11.26 -7.53
C ARG A 76 5.09 10.98 -6.26
N TYR A 77 5.17 11.87 -5.29
CA TYR A 77 4.35 11.88 -4.08
C TYR A 77 4.23 13.28 -3.51
N ARG A 78 3.05 13.63 -3.01
CA ARG A 78 2.77 14.91 -2.35
C ARG A 78 2.40 14.67 -0.90
N PHE A 79 3.11 15.33 0.01
CA PHE A 79 2.93 15.13 1.46
C PHE A 79 1.72 15.88 2.05
N ASN A 80 1.18 16.88 1.37
CA ASN A 80 0.14 17.78 1.89
C ASN A 80 -1.29 17.28 1.63
N SER A 81 -1.48 15.99 1.41
CA SER A 81 -2.79 15.41 1.17
C SER A 81 -3.17 14.46 2.28
N ASN A 82 -4.39 14.62 2.82
CA ASN A 82 -4.99 13.63 3.71
C ASN A 82 -5.40 12.36 2.96
N MET A 83 -5.39 12.40 1.63
CA MET A 83 -5.63 11.27 0.76
C MET A 83 -4.30 10.67 0.31
N ALA A 84 -4.25 9.36 0.26
CA ALA A 84 -3.08 8.61 -0.17
C ALA A 84 -2.95 8.63 -1.70
N LEU A 85 -2.52 9.76 -2.27
CA LEU A 85 -2.28 9.97 -3.70
C LEU A 85 -1.02 10.82 -3.89
N PRO A 86 -0.16 10.54 -4.89
CA PRO A 86 -0.10 9.37 -5.80
C PRO A 86 0.50 8.12 -5.16
N GLY A 87 0.49 7.01 -5.92
CA GLY A 87 0.96 5.70 -5.44
C GLY A 87 1.17 4.69 -6.55
N ARG A 88 1.11 3.41 -6.18
CA ARG A 88 1.32 2.25 -7.03
C ARG A 88 0.03 1.46 -7.10
N TYR A 89 -0.80 1.72 -8.09
CA TYR A 89 -2.14 1.17 -8.12
C TYR A 89 -2.30 0.07 -9.16
N ILE A 90 -3.09 -0.94 -8.81
CA ILE A 90 -3.61 -1.91 -9.75
C ILE A 90 -5.12 -1.74 -9.78
N TYR A 91 -5.62 -1.31 -10.93
CA TYR A 91 -7.05 -1.22 -11.19
C TYR A 91 -7.53 -2.50 -11.83
N LEU A 92 -8.70 -2.93 -11.41
CA LEU A 92 -9.43 -4.03 -12.03
C LEU A 92 -10.72 -3.48 -12.62
N ARG A 93 -11.05 -3.93 -13.83
CA ARG A 93 -12.31 -3.59 -14.50
C ARG A 93 -13.00 -4.88 -14.93
N ASP A 94 -14.26 -4.96 -14.61
CA ASP A 94 -15.15 -5.95 -15.20
C ASP A 94 -15.60 -5.46 -16.58
N ASN A 95 -15.27 -6.21 -17.63
CA ASN A 95 -15.55 -5.81 -19.01
C ASN A 95 -17.02 -5.99 -19.39
N ASP A 96 -17.75 -6.86 -18.68
CA ASP A 96 -19.15 -7.14 -18.95
C ASP A 96 -20.06 -6.04 -18.37
N THR A 97 -19.73 -5.55 -17.18
CA THR A 97 -20.52 -4.51 -16.48
C THR A 97 -19.92 -3.11 -16.61
N SER A 98 -18.68 -2.99 -17.07
CA SER A 98 -17.88 -1.76 -17.08
C SER A 98 -17.58 -1.20 -15.68
N ASP A 99 -17.89 -1.93 -14.61
CA ASP A 99 -17.54 -1.54 -13.25
C ASP A 99 -16.04 -1.71 -13.00
N TYR A 100 -15.45 -0.85 -12.19
CA TYR A 100 -14.01 -0.87 -11.91
C TYR A 100 -13.71 -0.51 -10.46
N TRP A 101 -12.59 -1.02 -9.95
CA TRP A 101 -12.12 -0.77 -8.57
C TRP A 101 -10.59 -0.84 -8.48
N SER A 102 -10.06 -0.37 -7.37
CA SER A 102 -8.63 -0.52 -7.04
C SER A 102 -8.42 -1.74 -6.18
N ALA A 103 -7.36 -2.51 -6.42
CA ALA A 103 -6.95 -3.63 -5.56
C ALA A 103 -6.53 -3.19 -4.14
N SER A 104 -6.30 -1.89 -3.95
CA SER A 104 -5.89 -1.25 -2.69
C SER A 104 -6.97 -0.39 -2.04
N TRP A 105 -8.23 -0.49 -2.46
CA TRP A 105 -9.37 0.34 -2.12
C TRP A 105 -9.27 1.75 -2.76
N GLN A 106 -8.33 2.59 -2.33
CA GLN A 106 -8.02 3.83 -3.01
C GLN A 106 -7.25 3.57 -4.32
N PRO A 107 -7.34 4.45 -5.32
CA PRO A 107 -8.06 5.75 -5.31
C PRO A 107 -9.54 5.67 -5.69
N VAL A 108 -10.09 4.51 -6.10
CA VAL A 108 -11.51 4.41 -6.49
C VAL A 108 -12.46 4.55 -5.30
N GLY A 109 -12.13 3.94 -4.15
CA GLY A 109 -12.87 4.10 -2.91
C GLY A 109 -14.28 3.50 -2.93
N LYS A 110 -14.44 2.24 -3.33
CA LYS A 110 -15.73 1.55 -3.27
C LYS A 110 -16.31 1.54 -1.86
N PRO A 111 -17.63 1.55 -1.68
CA PRO A 111 -18.27 1.48 -0.37
C PRO A 111 -17.79 0.27 0.44
N LEU A 112 -17.45 0.49 1.72
CA LEU A 112 -16.83 -0.53 2.58
C LEU A 112 -17.81 -1.62 3.06
N ASP A 113 -19.10 -1.46 2.85
CA ASP A 113 -20.09 -2.51 3.03
C ASP A 113 -20.04 -3.58 1.93
N THR A 114 -19.54 -3.21 0.76
CA THR A 114 -19.40 -4.11 -0.40
C THR A 114 -17.95 -4.47 -0.74
N TYR A 115 -16.98 -3.73 -0.19
CA TYR A 115 -15.56 -3.92 -0.44
C TYR A 115 -14.83 -4.37 0.83
N LYS A 116 -14.25 -5.56 0.80
CA LYS A 116 -13.41 -6.08 1.89
C LYS A 116 -11.95 -5.77 1.60
N SER A 117 -11.21 -5.37 2.61
CA SER A 117 -9.79 -5.04 2.50
C SER A 117 -9.02 -5.46 3.74
N GLU A 118 -7.81 -5.93 3.52
CA GLU A 118 -6.82 -6.19 4.56
C GLU A 118 -5.45 -5.76 4.03
N CYS A 119 -4.68 -5.07 4.87
CA CYS A 119 -3.28 -4.77 4.59
C CYS A 119 -2.40 -5.44 5.64
N ARG A 120 -1.32 -6.09 5.20
CA ARG A 120 -0.28 -6.67 6.04
C ARG A 120 1.04 -5.97 5.77
N HIS A 121 1.54 -5.25 6.76
CA HIS A 121 2.87 -4.66 6.74
C HIS A 121 3.83 -5.61 7.44
N GLY A 122 4.65 -6.29 6.66
CA GLY A 122 5.71 -7.16 7.15
C GLY A 122 7.09 -6.50 7.06
N THR A 123 8.12 -7.24 7.44
CA THR A 123 9.50 -6.78 7.31
C THR A 123 9.92 -6.80 5.83
N ALA A 124 10.06 -5.63 5.22
CA ALA A 124 10.45 -5.43 3.82
C ALA A 124 9.42 -5.87 2.75
N TYR A 125 8.18 -6.08 3.12
CA TYR A 125 7.08 -6.30 2.18
C TYR A 125 5.76 -5.73 2.70
N THR A 126 4.82 -5.51 1.79
CA THR A 126 3.44 -5.18 2.11
C THR A 126 2.51 -6.02 1.24
N ILE A 127 1.49 -6.61 1.83
CA ILE A 127 0.45 -7.35 1.13
C ILE A 127 -0.87 -6.60 1.27
N LEU A 128 -1.50 -6.29 0.15
CA LEU A 128 -2.84 -5.74 0.09
C LEU A 128 -3.78 -6.79 -0.47
N SER A 129 -4.73 -7.22 0.34
CA SER A 129 -5.77 -8.17 -0.04
C SER A 129 -7.12 -7.46 -0.11
N ALA A 130 -7.89 -7.73 -1.15
CA ALA A 130 -9.21 -7.17 -1.33
C ALA A 130 -10.18 -8.16 -1.96
N GLU A 131 -11.47 -7.96 -1.68
CA GLU A 131 -12.55 -8.70 -2.34
C GLU A 131 -13.69 -7.75 -2.68
N TYR A 132 -14.05 -7.71 -3.96
CA TYR A 132 -15.16 -6.93 -4.46
C TYR A 132 -15.86 -7.66 -5.61
N ALA A 133 -17.19 -7.64 -5.64
CA ALA A 133 -18.02 -8.22 -6.70
C ALA A 133 -17.68 -9.69 -7.04
N GLY A 134 -17.26 -10.49 -6.06
CA GLY A 134 -16.88 -11.90 -6.23
C GLY A 134 -15.46 -12.11 -6.80
N ILE A 135 -14.68 -11.05 -6.94
CA ILE A 135 -13.28 -11.11 -7.35
C ILE A 135 -12.39 -10.78 -6.14
N ALA A 136 -11.47 -11.68 -5.83
CA ALA A 136 -10.43 -11.47 -4.84
C ALA A 136 -9.13 -11.08 -5.52
N SER A 137 -8.44 -10.09 -4.95
CA SER A 137 -7.10 -9.69 -5.36
C SER A 137 -6.15 -9.71 -4.16
N GLU A 138 -4.91 -10.11 -4.39
CA GLU A 138 -3.82 -10.05 -3.43
C GLU A 138 -2.61 -9.47 -4.16
N VAL A 139 -2.10 -8.33 -3.69
CA VAL A 139 -0.94 -7.68 -4.28
C VAL A 139 0.17 -7.62 -3.24
N THR A 140 1.28 -8.28 -3.53
CA THR A 140 2.49 -8.23 -2.71
C THR A 140 3.47 -7.23 -3.32
N TYR A 141 3.87 -6.24 -2.53
CA TYR A 141 4.86 -5.22 -2.86
C TYR A 141 6.15 -5.49 -2.09
N TYR A 142 7.27 -5.54 -2.78
CA TYR A 142 8.58 -5.72 -2.15
C TYR A 142 9.72 -5.26 -3.05
N VAL A 143 10.86 -5.00 -2.44
CA VAL A 143 12.13 -4.76 -3.13
C VAL A 143 13.00 -6.00 -2.93
N PRO A 144 13.40 -6.72 -4.00
CA PRO A 144 14.32 -7.84 -3.86
C PRO A 144 15.66 -7.39 -3.27
N ASN A 145 16.26 -8.21 -2.42
CA ASN A 145 17.54 -7.89 -1.79
C ASN A 145 18.63 -7.64 -2.84
N GLY A 146 19.34 -6.52 -2.75
CA GLY A 146 20.36 -6.08 -3.70
C GLY A 146 19.82 -5.56 -5.03
N ALA A 147 18.50 -5.44 -5.19
CA ALA A 147 17.90 -4.91 -6.41
C ALA A 147 17.66 -3.39 -6.33
N THR A 148 17.60 -2.76 -7.51
CA THR A 148 17.29 -1.33 -7.70
C THR A 148 15.92 -1.14 -8.33
N HIS A 149 14.99 -2.06 -8.06
CA HIS A 149 13.60 -2.02 -8.51
C HIS A 149 12.68 -2.65 -7.48
N GLU A 150 11.41 -2.30 -7.52
CA GLU A 150 10.36 -2.95 -6.74
C GLU A 150 9.51 -3.88 -7.60
N VAL A 151 8.94 -4.89 -6.98
CA VAL A 151 8.06 -5.87 -7.61
C VAL A 151 6.65 -5.72 -7.03
N TRP A 152 5.66 -5.70 -7.90
CA TRP A 152 4.24 -5.74 -7.56
C TRP A 152 3.65 -7.03 -8.12
N ARG A 153 3.55 -8.03 -7.29
CA ARG A 153 3.02 -9.34 -7.67
C ARG A 153 1.53 -9.39 -7.36
N ALA A 154 0.68 -9.33 -8.37
CA ALA A 154 -0.76 -9.45 -8.24
C ALA A 154 -1.23 -10.88 -8.50
N LYS A 155 -2.08 -11.40 -7.59
CA LYS A 155 -2.86 -12.62 -7.77
C LYS A 155 -4.33 -12.24 -7.78
N ILE A 156 -5.02 -12.57 -8.86
CA ILE A 156 -6.45 -12.29 -9.03
C ILE A 156 -7.18 -13.63 -9.08
N THR A 157 -8.23 -13.77 -8.28
CA THR A 157 -8.99 -15.00 -8.14
C THR A 157 -10.48 -14.72 -8.34
N ASN A 158 -11.11 -15.40 -9.27
CA ASN A 158 -12.55 -15.40 -9.41
C ASN A 158 -13.15 -16.33 -8.35
N ARG A 159 -13.89 -15.77 -7.40
CA ARG A 159 -14.64 -16.48 -6.36
C ARG A 159 -16.14 -16.59 -6.68
N SER A 160 -16.58 -16.04 -7.81
CA SER A 160 -17.95 -16.18 -8.27
C SER A 160 -18.16 -17.53 -8.96
N ASN A 161 -19.41 -17.92 -9.15
CA ASN A 161 -19.79 -19.16 -9.86
C ASN A 161 -19.94 -18.95 -11.37
N THR A 162 -19.53 -17.80 -11.90
CA THR A 162 -19.68 -17.46 -13.32
C THR A 162 -18.33 -17.11 -13.93
N VAL A 163 -18.20 -17.25 -15.23
CA VAL A 163 -17.04 -16.73 -15.97
C VAL A 163 -17.07 -15.22 -15.90
N ARG A 164 -15.91 -14.60 -15.72
CA ARG A 164 -15.73 -13.14 -15.62
C ARG A 164 -14.65 -12.70 -16.60
N HIS A 165 -14.91 -11.63 -17.32
CA HIS A 165 -13.95 -11.02 -18.24
C HIS A 165 -13.39 -9.76 -17.60
N LEU A 166 -12.15 -9.83 -17.16
CA LEU A 166 -11.50 -8.74 -16.40
C LEU A 166 -10.34 -8.14 -17.19
N SER A 167 -10.14 -6.84 -17.04
CA SER A 167 -8.92 -6.13 -17.40
C SER A 167 -8.21 -5.64 -16.14
N ALA A 168 -6.88 -5.73 -16.11
CA ALA A 168 -6.04 -5.21 -15.05
C ALA A 168 -5.10 -4.14 -15.61
N PHE A 169 -4.97 -3.00 -14.88
CA PHE A 169 -4.13 -1.88 -15.28
C PHE A 169 -3.21 -1.50 -14.11
N GLY A 170 -1.90 -1.52 -14.37
CA GLY A 170 -0.92 -0.95 -13.45
C GLY A 170 -0.83 0.57 -13.65
N PHE A 171 -0.71 1.31 -12.55
CA PHE A 171 -0.58 2.76 -12.58
C PHE A 171 0.52 3.22 -11.63
N VAL A 172 1.37 4.11 -12.12
CA VAL A 172 2.36 4.86 -11.35
C VAL A 172 2.63 6.19 -12.04
N GLU A 173 2.90 7.24 -11.27
CA GLU A 173 3.42 8.49 -11.79
C GLU A 173 4.93 8.55 -11.51
N PHE A 174 5.73 8.63 -12.56
CA PHE A 174 7.17 8.89 -12.43
C PHE A 174 7.42 10.39 -12.27
N THR A 175 8.50 10.74 -11.58
CA THR A 175 9.00 12.11 -11.57
C THR A 175 10.20 12.23 -12.50
N ASN A 176 10.23 13.30 -13.28
CA ASN A 176 11.36 13.62 -14.15
C ASN A 176 12.42 14.45 -13.42
N ASP A 177 12.10 14.94 -12.25
CA ASP A 177 13.01 15.71 -11.43
C ASP A 177 13.41 14.90 -10.19
N ASN A 178 14.69 14.63 -10.08
CA ASN A 178 15.24 13.90 -8.93
C ASN A 178 15.15 14.69 -7.62
N ASN A 179 14.87 15.99 -7.70
CA ASN A 179 14.79 16.89 -6.55
C ASN A 179 13.32 17.13 -6.17
N TYR A 180 12.99 16.89 -4.91
CA TYR A 180 11.64 17.06 -4.39
C TYR A 180 11.10 18.49 -4.54
N GLU A 181 11.94 19.50 -4.27
CA GLU A 181 11.52 20.89 -4.36
C GLU A 181 11.19 21.28 -5.80
N GLN A 182 11.99 20.85 -6.76
CA GLN A 182 11.75 21.12 -8.17
C GLN A 182 10.48 20.43 -8.66
N ASP A 183 10.24 19.19 -8.25
CA ASP A 183 9.00 18.46 -8.59
C ASP A 183 7.73 19.16 -8.04
N GLN A 184 7.85 19.86 -6.91
CA GLN A 184 6.74 20.64 -6.33
C GLN A 184 6.53 21.99 -7.02
N VAL A 185 7.61 22.70 -7.33
CA VAL A 185 7.57 24.06 -7.89
C VAL A 185 7.28 24.04 -9.40
N ASN A 186 7.88 23.09 -10.11
CA ASN A 186 7.79 22.99 -11.57
C ASN A 186 6.79 21.91 -12.04
N LEU A 187 5.73 21.69 -11.29
CA LEU A 187 4.75 20.65 -11.56
C LEU A 187 4.21 20.69 -13.00
N GLN A 188 3.97 21.88 -13.56
CA GLN A 188 3.53 22.05 -14.93
C GLN A 188 4.50 21.46 -15.96
N TYR A 189 5.80 21.57 -15.73
CA TYR A 189 6.82 21.02 -16.63
C TYR A 189 6.94 19.51 -16.47
N THR A 190 6.84 19.01 -15.25
CA THR A 190 6.94 17.58 -14.97
C THR A 190 5.71 16.79 -15.46
N LEU A 191 4.56 17.44 -15.62
CA LEU A 191 3.36 16.82 -16.20
C LEU A 191 3.38 16.72 -17.72
N PHE A 192 4.15 17.58 -18.42
CA PHE A 192 4.17 17.65 -19.87
C PHE A 192 5.36 16.92 -20.52
N ILE A 193 6.32 16.46 -19.75
CA ILE A 193 7.56 15.86 -20.25
C ILE A 193 7.56 14.32 -20.13
N THR A 194 6.54 13.74 -19.51
CA THR A 194 6.36 12.28 -19.37
C THR A 194 5.70 11.67 -20.58
#